data_b95061b818641e57134205c026224178
#
_entry.id   b95061b818641e57134205c026224178
#
_cell.length_a   1.000
_cell.length_b   1.000
_cell.length_c   1.000
_cell.angle_alpha   90.00
_cell.angle_beta   90.00
_cell.angle_gamma   90.00
#
_symmetry.space_group_name_H-M   'P 1'
#
loop_
_entity.id
_entity.type
_entity.pdbx_description
1 polymer ?
#
loop_
_entity_poly.entity_id
_entity_poly.type
_entity_poly.pdbx_seq_one_letter_code
_entity_poly.pdbx_strand_id
1 'polypeptide(L)'
;MKELMLGNKAFARGLYEAGCSVVSSYPGTPSTEVTEEAAKYDEIYCEWAPNEKVAMEVAFGASLAGKRSFCAMKHVGLNVAADPLFTVAYTGINAGMVIAVADDPGMHSSQNEQDSRHYAIAAKLPMLEPADSAEALA
;
A
#
# COMPACT_ATOMS: atom_id res chain seq x y z
N MET A 1 -5.65 20.49 15.68
CA MET A 1 -5.80 21.50 14.57
C MET A 1 -6.46 20.78 13.39
N LYS A 2 -7.47 21.39 12.73
CA LYS A 2 -8.02 20.77 11.49
C LYS A 2 -7.15 21.22 10.32
N GLU A 3 -6.67 20.29 9.53
CA GLU A 3 -5.86 20.53 8.34
C GLU A 3 -6.55 19.91 7.12
N LEU A 4 -6.57 20.64 6.01
CA LEU A 4 -7.00 20.11 4.73
C LEU A 4 -5.82 19.38 4.10
N MET A 5 -5.97 18.10 3.79
CA MET A 5 -4.91 17.31 3.16
C MET A 5 -5.45 16.38 2.06
N LEU A 6 -4.60 16.06 1.12
CA LEU A 6 -4.89 15.05 0.10
C LEU A 6 -4.94 13.65 0.72
N GLY A 7 -5.68 12.73 0.09
CA GLY A 7 -5.79 11.35 0.55
C GLY A 7 -4.44 10.65 0.69
N ASN A 8 -3.53 10.82 -0.27
CA ASN A 8 -2.17 10.24 -0.20
C ASN A 8 -1.37 10.75 1.02
N LYS A 9 -1.51 12.04 1.36
CA LYS A 9 -0.90 12.60 2.57
C LYS A 9 -1.55 12.06 3.85
N ALA A 10 -2.87 11.83 3.83
CA ALA A 10 -3.58 11.23 4.95
C ALA A 10 -3.11 9.79 5.20
N PHE A 11 -2.94 8.97 4.16
CA PHE A 11 -2.34 7.64 4.27
C PHE A 11 -0.94 7.70 4.92
N ALA A 12 -0.05 8.56 4.40
CA ALA A 12 1.30 8.70 4.96
C ALA A 12 1.28 9.13 6.43
N ARG A 13 0.35 10.01 6.81
CA ARG A 13 0.15 10.41 8.20
C ARG A 13 -0.34 9.25 9.06
N GLY A 14 -1.30 8.47 8.58
CA GLY A 14 -1.79 7.27 9.27
C GLY A 14 -0.68 6.23 9.47
N LEU A 15 0.18 6.01 8.48
CA LEU A 15 1.34 5.13 8.59
C LEU A 15 2.30 5.57 9.71
N TYR A 16 2.57 6.86 9.80
CA TYR A 16 3.40 7.42 10.88
C TYR A 16 2.75 7.20 12.25
N GLU A 17 1.47 7.53 12.41
CA GLU A 17 0.75 7.38 13.68
C GLU A 17 0.59 5.90 14.09
N ALA A 18 0.46 5.00 13.10
CA ALA A 18 0.44 3.56 13.32
C ALA A 18 1.81 2.96 13.68
N GLY A 19 2.89 3.74 13.62
CA GLY A 19 4.26 3.24 13.87
C GLY A 19 4.76 2.30 12.77
N CYS A 20 4.41 2.58 11.51
CA CYS A 20 4.97 1.90 10.36
C CYS A 20 6.49 2.15 10.31
N SER A 21 7.26 1.11 10.06
CA SER A 21 8.72 1.21 10.02
C SER A 21 9.30 1.09 8.61
N VAL A 22 8.58 0.42 7.71
CA VAL A 22 9.08 0.15 6.34
C VAL A 22 7.98 0.40 5.33
N VAL A 23 8.28 1.20 4.33
CA VAL A 23 7.45 1.43 3.14
C VAL A 23 8.27 1.05 1.91
N SER A 24 7.80 0.11 1.12
CA SER A 24 8.42 -0.26 -0.15
C SER A 24 7.38 -0.21 -1.25
N SER A 25 7.65 0.49 -2.34
CA SER A 25 6.68 0.71 -3.41
C SER A 25 7.35 0.73 -4.79
N TYR A 26 6.55 0.57 -5.82
CA TYR A 26 6.94 0.89 -7.19
C TYR A 26 6.10 2.07 -7.68
N PRO A 27 6.72 3.08 -8.36
CA PRO A 27 6.00 4.28 -8.78
C PRO A 27 4.83 3.97 -9.72
N GLY A 28 3.66 4.50 -9.42
CA GLY A 28 2.45 4.35 -10.25
C GLY A 28 1.34 5.29 -9.79
N THR A 29 0.99 6.26 -10.66
CA THR A 29 -0.14 7.17 -10.38
C THR A 29 -1.45 6.37 -10.27
N PRO A 30 -2.27 6.58 -9.21
CA PRO A 30 -2.25 7.71 -8.26
C PRO A 30 -1.56 7.42 -6.91
N SER A 31 -0.89 6.29 -6.71
CA SER A 31 -0.35 5.87 -5.40
C SER A 31 1.07 6.35 -5.09
N THR A 32 1.80 6.92 -6.06
CA THR A 32 3.21 7.34 -5.91
C THR A 32 3.42 8.28 -4.71
N GLU A 33 2.56 9.29 -4.57
CA GLU A 33 2.70 10.33 -3.55
C GLU A 33 2.55 9.80 -2.12
N VAL A 34 1.94 8.65 -1.89
CA VAL A 34 1.87 8.04 -0.54
C VAL A 34 3.27 7.77 -0.01
N THR A 35 4.13 7.14 -0.83
CA THR A 35 5.51 6.85 -0.46
C THR A 35 6.36 8.11 -0.36
N GLU A 36 6.16 9.08 -1.26
CA GLU A 36 6.85 10.38 -1.20
C GLU A 36 6.50 11.17 0.08
N GLU A 37 5.24 11.14 0.50
CA GLU A 37 4.81 11.77 1.74
C GLU A 37 5.30 11.01 2.98
N ALA A 38 5.30 9.67 2.93
CA ALA A 38 5.83 8.83 4.02
C ALA A 38 7.34 9.05 4.23
N ALA A 39 8.10 9.25 3.16
CA ALA A 39 9.53 9.52 3.21
C ALA A 39 9.93 10.83 3.90
N LYS A 40 8.96 11.69 4.24
CA LYS A 40 9.21 12.91 5.02
C LYS A 40 9.30 12.66 6.52
N TYR A 41 8.97 11.45 6.98
CA TYR A 41 9.08 11.03 8.38
C TYR A 41 10.36 10.23 8.56
N ASP A 42 11.29 10.74 9.35
CA ASP A 42 12.61 10.11 9.59
C ASP A 42 12.50 8.72 10.25
N GLU A 43 11.36 8.42 10.89
CA GLU A 43 11.09 7.15 11.55
C GLU A 43 10.71 6.02 10.57
N ILE A 44 10.39 6.36 9.31
CA ILE A 44 9.93 5.42 8.31
C ILE A 44 11.01 5.23 7.25
N TYR A 45 11.54 4.02 7.14
CA TYR A 45 12.40 3.65 6.02
C TYR A 45 11.54 3.51 4.76
N CYS A 46 11.81 4.31 3.75
CA CYS A 46 11.11 4.29 2.46
C CYS A 46 12.06 3.94 1.33
N GLU A 47 11.62 3.06 0.43
CA GLU A 47 12.38 2.70 -0.76
C GLU A 47 11.51 2.53 -2.01
N TRP A 48 12.11 2.73 -3.17
CA TRP A 48 11.55 2.33 -4.46
C TRP A 48 12.13 0.97 -4.86
N ALA A 49 11.25 0.00 -5.02
CA ALA A 49 11.60 -1.33 -5.52
C ALA A 49 11.64 -1.35 -7.07
N PRO A 50 12.30 -2.33 -7.69
CA PRO A 50 12.34 -2.45 -9.14
C PRO A 50 11.00 -2.84 -9.79
N ASN A 51 10.07 -3.39 -9.02
CA ASN A 51 8.68 -3.68 -9.41
C ASN A 51 7.82 -3.96 -8.16
N GLU A 52 6.52 -4.11 -8.36
CA GLU A 52 5.55 -4.28 -7.28
C GLU A 52 5.67 -5.63 -6.56
N LYS A 53 6.11 -6.68 -7.25
CA LYS A 53 6.38 -7.97 -6.63
C LYS A 53 7.47 -7.82 -5.57
N VAL A 54 8.59 -7.22 -5.92
CA VAL A 54 9.70 -6.98 -4.99
C VAL A 54 9.29 -6.04 -3.86
N ALA A 55 8.53 -4.97 -4.17
CA ALA A 55 8.00 -4.06 -3.16
C ALA A 55 7.20 -4.80 -2.07
N MET A 56 6.31 -5.69 -2.50
CA MET A 56 5.50 -6.49 -1.58
C MET A 56 6.34 -7.49 -0.79
N GLU A 57 7.33 -8.13 -1.42
CA GLU A 57 8.23 -9.08 -0.76
C GLU A 57 9.09 -8.38 0.32
N VAL A 58 9.56 -7.16 0.08
CA VAL A 58 10.28 -6.35 1.09
C VAL A 58 9.37 -6.02 2.27
N ALA A 59 8.15 -5.52 2.00
CA ALA A 59 7.18 -5.22 3.07
C ALA A 59 6.83 -6.49 3.87
N PHE A 60 6.67 -7.62 3.20
CA PHE A 60 6.43 -8.92 3.84
C PHE A 60 7.61 -9.35 4.71
N GLY A 61 8.84 -9.24 4.21
CA GLY A 61 10.05 -9.54 4.99
C GLY A 61 10.16 -8.68 6.25
N ALA A 62 9.83 -7.39 6.16
CA ALA A 62 9.78 -6.50 7.31
C ALA A 62 8.72 -6.95 8.33
N SER A 63 7.53 -7.35 7.86
CA SER A 63 6.47 -7.89 8.71
C SER A 63 6.92 -9.17 9.43
N LEU A 64 7.57 -10.10 8.74
CA LEU A 64 8.13 -11.32 9.35
C LEU A 64 9.17 -11.00 10.43
N ALA A 65 9.96 -9.96 10.22
CA ALA A 65 10.92 -9.44 11.20
C ALA A 65 10.28 -8.66 12.37
N GLY A 66 8.95 -8.60 12.43
CA GLY A 66 8.22 -7.96 13.53
C GLY A 66 8.06 -6.44 13.39
N LYS A 67 8.23 -5.89 12.18
CA LYS A 67 8.05 -4.46 11.89
C LYS A 67 6.78 -4.23 11.10
N ARG A 68 5.98 -3.22 11.49
CA ARG A 68 4.84 -2.79 10.69
C ARG A 68 5.33 -2.25 9.36
N SER A 69 4.68 -2.67 8.29
CA SER A 69 5.12 -2.40 6.93
C SER A 69 3.96 -2.04 6.00
N PHE A 70 4.31 -1.40 4.91
CA PHE A 70 3.36 -0.93 3.91
C PHE A 70 3.95 -1.05 2.51
N CYS A 71 3.11 -1.39 1.54
CA CYS A 71 3.43 -1.21 0.13
C CYS A 71 2.26 -0.57 -0.60
N ALA A 72 2.58 0.30 -1.56
CA ALA A 72 1.60 0.96 -2.40
C ALA A 72 1.81 0.62 -3.88
N MET A 73 0.71 0.44 -4.58
CA MET A 73 0.72 0.17 -6.01
C MET A 73 -0.62 0.55 -6.64
N LYS A 74 -0.64 0.70 -7.95
CA LYS A 74 -1.89 0.78 -8.70
C LYS A 74 -2.41 -0.63 -9.02
N HIS A 75 -3.64 -0.72 -9.54
CA HIS A 75 -4.26 -2.02 -9.84
C HIS A 75 -3.45 -2.91 -10.80
N VAL A 76 -2.80 -2.32 -11.81
CA VAL A 76 -1.93 -3.10 -12.72
C VAL A 76 -0.69 -3.63 -12.02
N GLY A 77 -0.20 -2.92 -11.00
CA GLY A 77 0.87 -3.38 -10.15
C GLY A 77 0.45 -4.55 -9.25
N LEU A 78 -0.81 -4.59 -8.83
CA LEU A 78 -1.36 -5.73 -8.10
C LEU A 78 -1.31 -7.02 -8.92
N ASN A 79 -1.50 -6.93 -10.25
CA ASN A 79 -1.33 -8.09 -11.13
C ASN A 79 0.11 -8.63 -11.09
N VAL A 80 1.11 -7.74 -11.04
CA VAL A 80 2.53 -8.12 -10.90
C VAL A 80 2.81 -8.71 -9.53
N ALA A 81 2.19 -8.19 -8.49
CA ALA A 81 2.33 -8.62 -7.11
C ALA A 81 1.37 -9.76 -6.70
N ALA A 82 0.60 -10.33 -7.63
CA ALA A 82 -0.36 -11.37 -7.32
C ALA A 82 0.27 -12.59 -6.65
N ASP A 83 1.42 -13.06 -7.13
CA ASP A 83 2.13 -14.19 -6.54
C ASP A 83 2.47 -13.97 -5.05
N PRO A 84 3.21 -12.92 -4.65
CA PRO A 84 3.43 -12.67 -3.23
C PRO A 84 2.15 -12.37 -2.45
N LEU A 85 1.12 -11.74 -3.05
CA LEU A 85 -0.14 -11.50 -2.38
C LEU A 85 -0.77 -12.80 -1.87
N PHE A 86 -0.93 -13.79 -2.74
CA PHE A 86 -1.49 -15.09 -2.39
C PHE A 86 -0.58 -15.86 -1.43
N THR A 87 0.74 -15.74 -1.60
CA THR A 87 1.71 -16.36 -0.70
C THR A 87 1.62 -15.78 0.71
N VAL A 88 1.60 -14.46 0.85
CA VAL A 88 1.44 -13.77 2.15
C VAL A 88 0.12 -14.13 2.81
N ALA A 89 -0.98 -14.16 2.04
CA ALA A 89 -2.29 -14.55 2.54
C ALA A 89 -2.30 -15.99 3.09
N TYR A 90 -1.56 -16.90 2.47
CA TYR A 90 -1.46 -18.29 2.90
C TYR A 90 -0.52 -18.51 4.09
N THR A 91 0.64 -17.84 4.09
CA THR A 91 1.66 -18.01 5.14
C THR A 91 1.38 -17.20 6.40
N GLY A 92 0.65 -16.09 6.27
CA GLY A 92 0.39 -15.13 7.34
C GLY A 92 1.56 -14.19 7.58
N ILE A 93 1.33 -13.23 8.48
CA ILE A 93 2.25 -12.15 8.85
C ILE A 93 2.53 -12.18 10.36
N ASN A 94 3.67 -11.63 10.77
CA ASN A 94 4.03 -11.52 12.20
C ASN A 94 3.71 -10.14 12.76
N ALA A 95 3.97 -9.07 12.02
CA ALA A 95 3.53 -7.71 12.34
C ALA A 95 2.57 -7.18 11.28
N GLY A 96 1.79 -6.14 11.60
CA GLY A 96 0.82 -5.55 10.69
C GLY A 96 1.46 -5.15 9.35
N MET A 97 0.83 -5.54 8.26
CA MET A 97 1.20 -5.16 6.90
C MET A 97 -0.03 -4.66 6.16
N VAL A 98 0.08 -3.51 5.51
CA VAL A 98 -0.98 -2.93 4.68
C VAL A 98 -0.51 -2.85 3.24
N ILE A 99 -1.38 -3.24 2.34
CA ILE A 99 -1.19 -3.15 0.89
C ILE A 99 -2.21 -2.12 0.38
N ALA A 100 -1.75 -0.95 -0.03
CA ALA A 100 -2.61 0.04 -0.65
C ALA A 100 -2.65 -0.17 -2.16
N VAL A 101 -3.84 -0.38 -2.68
CA VAL A 101 -4.08 -0.55 -4.12
C VAL A 101 -4.95 0.60 -4.60
N ALA A 102 -4.41 1.40 -5.50
CA ALA A 102 -5.14 2.52 -6.08
C ALA A 102 -5.71 2.10 -7.45
N ASP A 103 -7.01 1.83 -7.48
CA ASP A 103 -7.73 1.62 -8.72
C ASP A 103 -7.87 2.94 -9.49
N ASP A 104 -7.99 2.88 -10.79
CA ASP A 104 -8.14 4.03 -11.68
C ASP A 104 -9.37 3.85 -12.58
N PRO A 105 -10.58 4.01 -12.02
CA PRO A 105 -11.81 3.90 -12.78
C PRO A 105 -11.85 4.93 -13.92
N GLY A 106 -12.19 4.46 -15.13
CA GLY A 106 -12.14 5.29 -16.34
C GLY A 106 -10.75 5.42 -16.95
N MET A 107 -9.74 4.74 -16.45
CA MET A 107 -8.38 4.62 -17.04
C MET A 107 -7.70 5.97 -17.32
N HIS A 108 -7.79 6.94 -16.42
CA HIS A 108 -7.22 8.28 -16.64
C HIS A 108 -5.70 8.26 -16.83
N SER A 109 -4.99 7.36 -16.16
CA SER A 109 -3.54 7.18 -16.32
C SER A 109 -3.11 5.71 -16.31
N SER A 110 -3.98 4.83 -16.78
CA SER A 110 -3.76 3.37 -16.80
C SER A 110 -4.11 2.77 -18.15
N GLN A 111 -3.53 1.62 -18.45
CA GLN A 111 -3.78 0.88 -19.72
C GLN A 111 -5.06 0.04 -19.70
N ASN A 112 -5.66 -0.16 -18.54
CA ASN A 112 -6.94 -0.86 -18.37
C ASN A 112 -7.66 -0.38 -17.13
N GLU A 113 -8.91 -0.81 -16.97
CA GLU A 113 -9.70 -0.65 -15.75
C GLU A 113 -9.86 -2.02 -15.08
N GLN A 114 -9.79 -2.04 -13.74
CA GLN A 114 -9.85 -3.26 -12.96
C GLN A 114 -10.47 -2.97 -11.60
N ASP A 115 -11.20 -3.95 -11.07
CA ASP A 115 -11.77 -3.92 -9.72
C ASP A 115 -10.92 -4.81 -8.80
N SER A 116 -10.08 -4.19 -7.98
CA SER A 116 -9.16 -4.89 -7.07
C SER A 116 -9.86 -5.62 -5.92
N ARG A 117 -11.16 -5.37 -5.68
CA ARG A 117 -11.96 -6.13 -4.70
C ARG A 117 -11.97 -7.63 -5.01
N HIS A 118 -11.91 -8.01 -6.28
CA HIS A 118 -11.83 -9.42 -6.68
C HIS A 118 -10.56 -10.11 -6.19
N TYR A 119 -9.44 -9.40 -6.08
CA TYR A 119 -8.20 -9.94 -5.50
C TYR A 119 -8.35 -10.20 -4.00
N ALA A 120 -8.93 -9.26 -3.26
CA ALA A 120 -9.17 -9.44 -1.83
C ALA A 120 -10.08 -10.66 -1.56
N ILE A 121 -11.16 -10.80 -2.34
CA ILE A 121 -12.06 -11.96 -2.24
C ILE A 121 -11.31 -13.27 -2.54
N ALA A 122 -10.54 -13.32 -3.63
CA ALA A 122 -9.81 -14.52 -4.05
C ALA A 122 -8.72 -14.91 -3.05
N ALA A 123 -7.99 -13.92 -2.51
CA ALA A 123 -6.95 -14.12 -1.50
C ALA A 123 -7.51 -14.29 -0.07
N LYS A 124 -8.82 -14.07 0.14
CA LYS A 124 -9.49 -14.11 1.46
C LYS A 124 -8.86 -13.13 2.45
N LEU A 125 -8.49 -11.95 1.98
CA LEU A 125 -7.94 -10.87 2.77
C LEU A 125 -9.02 -9.83 3.09
N PRO A 126 -8.97 -9.20 4.29
CA PRO A 126 -9.81 -8.05 4.57
C PRO A 126 -9.46 -6.90 3.64
N MET A 127 -10.46 -6.12 3.25
CA MET A 127 -10.29 -4.94 2.43
C MET A 127 -11.07 -3.78 3.03
N LEU A 128 -10.45 -2.61 3.05
CA LEU A 128 -11.05 -1.35 3.48
C LEU A 128 -11.03 -0.38 2.30
N GLU A 129 -12.11 0.39 2.14
CA GLU A 129 -12.26 1.38 1.09
C GLU A 129 -12.59 2.74 1.76
N PRO A 130 -11.58 3.54 2.10
CA PRO A 130 -11.81 4.83 2.74
C PRO A 130 -12.54 5.79 1.81
N ALA A 131 -13.59 6.44 2.29
CA ALA A 131 -14.39 7.39 1.54
C ALA A 131 -13.81 8.81 1.55
N ASP A 132 -12.99 9.14 2.53
CA ASP A 132 -12.35 10.44 2.68
C ASP A 132 -10.98 10.37 3.36
N SER A 133 -10.32 11.52 3.49
CA SER A 133 -8.97 11.59 4.10
C SER A 133 -8.97 11.26 5.60
N ALA A 134 -10.06 11.40 6.30
CA ALA A 134 -10.13 11.05 7.72
C ALA A 134 -10.19 9.54 7.90
N GLU A 135 -10.97 8.85 7.07
CA GLU A 135 -11.00 7.37 7.04
C GLU A 135 -9.68 6.79 6.52
N ALA A 136 -9.04 7.45 5.54
CA ALA A 136 -7.76 7.01 5.02
C ALA A 136 -6.62 7.13 6.05
N LEU A 137 -6.75 8.06 7.01
CA LEU A 137 -5.78 8.22 8.09
C LEU A 137 -5.99 7.18 9.20
N ALA A 138 -7.26 6.85 9.49
CA ALA A 138 -7.65 5.94 10.59
C ALA A 138 -7.30 4.49 10.32
#